data_3415ed55bf955b18674888adab774d0e
#
_entry.id   3415ed55bf955b18674888adab774d0e
#
_cell.length_a   1.000
_cell.length_b   1.000
_cell.length_c   1.000
_cell.angle_alpha   90.00
_cell.angle_beta   90.00
_cell.angle_gamma   90.00
#
_symmetry.space_group_name_H-M   'P 1'
#
loop_
_entity.id
_entity.type
_entity.pdbx_description
1 polymer ?
#
loop_
_entity_poly.entity_id
_entity_poly.type
_entity_poly.pdbx_seq_one_letter_code
_entity_poly.pdbx_strand_id
1 'polypeptide(L)'
;MQRTRFTLIHQEKLAPKTYRMVLSGDTSAITAPGQFVNIALEGKFLRRPISVCDWKEGELTILYKVVGQGTEQMSRMVPGVVLDILTGLGNGYDLAKSGDKPLLIGGGAGIPPMYALAKALLAQGKHP
;
A
#
# COMPACT_ATOMS: atom_id res chain seq x y z
N MET A 1 -7.07 1.72 -13.43
CA MET A 1 -7.19 2.78 -12.41
C MET A 1 -8.65 2.89 -11.98
N GLN A 2 -8.88 2.95 -10.68
CA GLN A 2 -10.23 3.03 -10.13
C GLN A 2 -10.24 4.00 -8.95
N ARG A 3 -11.25 4.85 -8.89
CA ARG A 3 -11.48 5.74 -7.75
C ARG A 3 -12.48 5.06 -6.81
N THR A 4 -12.07 4.84 -5.57
CA THR A 4 -12.85 4.10 -4.59
C THR A 4 -12.81 4.79 -3.23
N ARG A 5 -13.88 4.69 -2.48
CA ARG A 5 -13.91 5.12 -1.09
C ARG A 5 -13.52 3.95 -0.20
N PHE A 6 -12.50 4.17 0.61
CA PHE A 6 -12.04 3.20 1.60
C PHE A 6 -12.32 3.72 3.00
N THR A 7 -12.71 2.82 3.88
CA THR A 7 -12.94 3.14 5.29
C THR A 7 -11.75 2.65 6.12
N LEU A 8 -11.18 3.51 6.94
CA LEU A 8 -10.11 3.13 7.85
C LEU A 8 -10.68 2.18 8.92
N ILE A 9 -10.11 0.96 8.97
CA ILE A 9 -10.50 -0.05 9.95
C ILE A 9 -9.57 0.00 11.15
N HIS A 10 -8.27 0.10 10.92
CA HIS A 10 -7.25 0.02 11.95
C HIS A 10 -6.02 0.79 11.52
N GLN A 11 -5.38 1.46 12.47
CA GLN A 11 -4.10 2.10 12.25
C GLN A 11 -3.26 1.95 13.51
N GLU A 12 -1.99 1.59 13.33
CA GLU A 12 -1.06 1.46 14.44
C GLU A 12 0.29 2.05 14.09
N LYS A 13 0.97 2.59 15.10
CA LYS A 13 2.34 3.08 14.99
C LYS A 13 3.28 1.89 15.19
N LEU A 14 4.08 1.56 14.17
CA LEU A 14 5.02 0.44 14.22
C LEU A 14 6.40 0.86 14.73
N ALA A 15 6.80 2.09 14.44
CA ALA A 15 8.10 2.65 14.76
C ALA A 15 7.97 4.17 14.77
N PRO A 16 8.98 4.93 15.21
CA PRO A 16 8.92 6.40 15.12
C PRO A 16 8.56 6.85 13.71
N LYS A 17 7.50 7.65 13.58
CA LYS A 17 6.97 8.20 12.32
C LYS A 17 6.52 7.16 11.30
N THR A 18 6.40 5.89 11.66
CA THR A 18 6.01 4.81 10.76
C THR A 18 4.70 4.19 11.21
N TYR A 19 3.72 4.14 10.32
CA TYR A 19 2.37 3.68 10.60
C TYR A 19 1.92 2.61 9.63
N ARG A 20 1.13 1.67 10.12
CA ARG A 20 0.42 0.68 9.33
C ARG A 20 -1.06 1.01 9.35
N MET A 21 -1.65 1.14 8.17
CA MET A 21 -3.07 1.46 8.00
C MET A 21 -3.77 0.33 7.25
N VAL A 22 -4.87 -0.15 7.79
CA VAL A 22 -5.72 -1.17 7.17
C VAL A 22 -7.04 -0.52 6.79
N LEU A 23 -7.44 -0.67 5.53
CA LEU A 23 -8.59 -0.01 4.94
C LEU A 23 -9.52 -1.03 4.29
N SER A 24 -10.84 -0.81 4.45
CA SER A 24 -11.88 -1.63 3.82
C SER A 24 -12.44 -0.93 2.59
N GLY A 25 -12.50 -1.63 1.48
CA GLY A 25 -13.05 -1.10 0.23
C GLY A 25 -12.82 -2.06 -0.94
N ASP A 26 -13.17 -1.62 -2.13
CA ASP A 26 -13.00 -2.44 -3.34
C ASP A 26 -11.54 -2.43 -3.79
N THR A 27 -10.89 -3.59 -3.70
CA THR A 27 -9.49 -3.78 -4.09
C THR A 27 -9.34 -4.42 -5.47
N SER A 28 -10.42 -4.57 -6.23
CA SER A 28 -10.41 -5.31 -7.51
C SER A 28 -9.46 -4.74 -8.56
N ALA A 29 -9.15 -3.44 -8.51
CA ALA A 29 -8.22 -2.80 -9.42
C ALA A 29 -6.75 -2.99 -9.04
N ILE A 30 -6.46 -3.50 -7.84
CA ILE A 30 -5.10 -3.83 -7.41
C ILE A 30 -4.80 -5.25 -7.91
N THR A 31 -3.85 -5.37 -8.84
CA THR A 31 -3.63 -6.62 -9.56
C THR A 31 -2.24 -7.21 -9.40
N ALA A 32 -1.27 -6.42 -8.92
CA ALA A 32 0.11 -6.89 -8.85
C ALA A 32 0.90 -6.16 -7.74
N PRO A 33 1.88 -6.83 -7.12
CA PRO A 33 2.81 -6.17 -6.23
C PRO A 33 3.61 -5.12 -7.01
N GLY A 34 3.94 -4.03 -6.34
CA GLY A 34 4.62 -2.88 -6.95
C GLY A 34 3.69 -1.78 -7.41
N GLN A 35 2.39 -2.02 -7.44
CA GLN A 35 1.41 -0.97 -7.67
C GLN A 35 1.30 -0.07 -6.44
N PHE A 36 0.76 1.12 -6.64
CA PHE A 36 0.56 2.09 -5.57
C PHE A 36 -0.86 2.62 -5.58
N VAL A 37 -1.23 3.30 -4.51
CA VAL A 37 -2.49 4.01 -4.37
C VAL A 37 -2.22 5.49 -4.19
N ASN A 38 -3.20 6.32 -4.54
CA ASN A 38 -3.08 7.77 -4.47
C ASN A 38 -4.23 8.31 -3.61
N ILE A 39 -3.91 8.79 -2.43
CA ILE A 39 -4.87 9.13 -1.37
C ILE A 39 -5.17 10.62 -1.40
N ALA A 40 -6.46 10.98 -1.54
CA ALA A 40 -6.91 12.35 -1.40
C ALA A 40 -7.02 12.70 0.09
N LEU A 41 -6.48 13.85 0.47
CA LEU A 41 -6.53 14.35 1.83
C LEU A 41 -7.27 15.67 1.87
N GLU A 42 -8.17 15.82 2.85
CA GLU A 42 -8.94 17.03 3.03
C GLU A 42 -8.02 18.23 3.23
N GLY A 43 -8.30 19.32 2.52
CA GLY A 43 -7.49 20.54 2.59
C GLY A 43 -6.17 20.48 1.84
N LYS A 44 -5.85 19.36 1.17
CA LYS A 44 -4.63 19.20 0.39
C LYS A 44 -4.95 19.16 -1.10
N PHE A 45 -4.22 19.95 -1.88
CA PHE A 45 -4.43 20.03 -3.33
C PHE A 45 -4.04 18.75 -4.05
N LEU A 46 -2.87 18.18 -3.70
CA LEU A 46 -2.36 16.97 -4.34
C LEU A 46 -2.63 15.74 -3.49
N ARG A 47 -2.95 14.63 -4.17
CA ARG A 47 -3.05 13.32 -3.53
C ARG A 47 -1.68 12.84 -3.08
N ARG A 48 -1.66 11.89 -2.15
CA ARG A 48 -0.42 11.29 -1.62
C ARG A 48 -0.25 9.88 -2.17
N PRO A 49 0.81 9.62 -2.95
CA PRO A 49 1.09 8.27 -3.47
C PRO A 49 1.73 7.40 -2.39
N ILE A 50 1.18 6.22 -2.16
CA ILE A 50 1.68 5.24 -1.21
C ILE A 50 1.70 3.88 -1.87
N SER A 51 2.80 3.15 -1.79
CA SER A 51 2.90 1.79 -2.31
C SER A 51 2.00 0.83 -1.53
N VAL A 52 1.40 -0.12 -2.24
CA VAL A 52 0.60 -1.17 -1.62
C VAL A 52 1.54 -2.12 -0.88
N CYS A 53 1.31 -2.32 0.42
CA CYS A 53 2.04 -3.30 1.21
C CYS A 53 1.44 -4.69 1.06
N ASP A 54 0.12 -4.78 1.18
CA ASP A 54 -0.62 -6.04 1.05
C ASP A 54 -2.06 -5.72 0.67
N TRP A 55 -2.73 -6.69 0.06
CA TRP A 55 -4.17 -6.57 -0.24
C TRP A 55 -4.80 -7.96 -0.32
N LYS A 56 -6.08 -8.00 -0.06
CA LYS A 56 -6.96 -9.14 -0.32
C LYS A 56 -8.32 -8.59 -0.70
N GLU A 57 -9.24 -9.43 -1.07
CA GLU A 57 -10.58 -8.98 -1.42
C GLU A 57 -11.19 -8.16 -0.29
N GLY A 58 -11.51 -6.91 -0.59
CA GLY A 58 -12.14 -5.98 0.36
C GLY A 58 -11.22 -5.33 1.38
N GLU A 59 -9.90 -5.60 1.36
CA GLU A 59 -8.99 -5.05 2.36
C GLU A 59 -7.65 -4.64 1.76
N LEU A 60 -7.22 -3.43 2.09
CA LEU A 60 -5.96 -2.84 1.66
C LEU A 60 -5.11 -2.51 2.88
N THR A 61 -3.84 -2.90 2.85
CA THR A 61 -2.86 -2.54 3.88
C THR A 61 -1.77 -1.67 3.27
N ILE A 62 -1.51 -0.53 3.89
CA ILE A 62 -0.41 0.35 3.54
C ILE A 62 0.46 0.61 4.76
N LEU A 63 1.76 0.78 4.49
CA LEU A 63 2.71 1.31 5.48
C LEU A 63 3.24 2.62 4.95
N TYR A 64 3.29 3.62 5.79
CA TYR A 64 3.81 4.92 5.38
C TYR A 64 4.62 5.56 6.50
N LYS A 65 5.52 6.45 6.09
CA LYS A 65 6.33 7.25 7.00
C LYS A 65 5.82 8.69 7.02
N VAL A 66 5.74 9.28 8.19
CA VAL A 66 5.37 10.70 8.31
C VAL A 66 6.55 11.54 7.84
N VAL A 67 6.39 12.19 6.69
CA VAL A 67 7.44 13.01 6.07
C VAL A 67 6.99 14.44 5.74
N GLY A 68 5.74 14.77 5.97
CA GLY A 68 5.17 16.07 5.68
C GLY A 68 3.78 16.21 6.24
N GLN A 69 3.12 17.33 5.93
CA GLN A 69 1.79 17.65 6.47
C GLN A 69 0.73 16.64 6.07
N GLY A 70 0.79 16.11 4.86
CA GLY A 70 -0.19 15.13 4.38
C GLY A 70 -0.13 13.83 5.16
N THR A 71 1.04 13.24 5.29
CA THR A 71 1.23 12.01 6.05
C THR A 71 1.04 12.22 7.54
N GLU A 72 1.35 13.40 8.06
CA GLU A 72 1.03 13.75 9.44
C GLU A 72 -0.49 13.77 9.67
N GLN A 73 -1.25 14.36 8.74
CA GLN A 73 -2.71 14.34 8.79
C GLN A 73 -3.24 12.90 8.82
N MET A 74 -2.68 12.01 7.98
CA MET A 74 -3.04 10.60 7.97
C MET A 74 -2.79 9.93 9.33
N SER A 75 -1.68 10.25 9.98
CA SER A 75 -1.30 9.62 11.25
C SER A 75 -2.26 9.94 12.41
N ARG A 76 -3.07 10.98 12.27
CA ARG A 76 -4.06 11.39 13.28
C ARG A 76 -5.45 10.84 13.00
N MET A 77 -5.65 10.13 11.89
CA MET A 77 -6.94 9.55 11.55
C MET A 77 -7.28 8.37 12.47
N VAL A 78 -8.57 8.19 12.71
CA VAL A 78 -9.09 7.13 13.57
C VAL A 78 -10.00 6.19 12.75
N PRO A 79 -10.26 4.95 13.23
CA PRO A 79 -11.18 4.05 12.56
C PRO A 79 -12.53 4.72 12.26
N GLY A 80 -13.07 4.45 11.07
CA GLY A 80 -14.31 5.03 10.58
C GLY A 80 -14.12 6.19 9.61
N VAL A 81 -12.91 6.76 9.51
CA VAL A 81 -12.61 7.80 8.52
C VAL A 81 -12.70 7.20 7.12
N VAL A 82 -13.36 7.91 6.21
CA VAL A 82 -13.50 7.50 4.81
C VAL A 82 -12.54 8.31 3.96
N LEU A 83 -11.76 7.62 3.14
CA LEU A 83 -10.78 8.23 2.25
C LEU A 83 -11.13 7.94 0.78
N ASP A 84 -10.95 8.94 -0.06
CA ASP A 84 -11.05 8.82 -1.52
C ASP A 84 -9.70 8.41 -2.05
N ILE A 85 -9.60 7.21 -2.62
CA ILE A 85 -8.34 6.60 -3.03
C ILE A 85 -8.43 6.15 -4.48
N LEU A 86 -7.42 6.51 -5.28
CA LEU A 86 -7.22 5.94 -6.61
C LEU A 86 -6.37 4.68 -6.46
N THR A 87 -6.85 3.56 -7.03
CA THR A 87 -6.16 2.28 -7.00
C THR A 87 -5.81 1.80 -8.40
N GLY A 88 -4.99 0.76 -8.48
CA GLY A 88 -4.58 0.19 -9.77
C GLY A 88 -3.61 1.08 -10.53
N LEU A 89 -2.77 1.81 -9.81
CA LEU A 89 -1.76 2.69 -10.38
C LEU A 89 -0.40 1.98 -10.45
N GLY A 90 0.34 2.25 -11.52
CA GLY A 90 1.63 1.60 -11.76
C GLY A 90 1.47 0.23 -12.42
N ASN A 91 2.56 -0.26 -13.01
CA ASN A 91 2.54 -1.51 -13.78
C ASN A 91 2.77 -2.76 -12.92
N GLY A 92 3.24 -2.59 -11.69
CA GLY A 92 3.62 -3.71 -10.85
C GLY A 92 4.95 -4.34 -11.28
N TYR A 93 5.39 -5.33 -10.52
CA TYR A 93 6.57 -6.12 -10.85
C TYR A 93 6.20 -7.25 -11.81
N ASP A 94 7.10 -7.55 -12.74
CA ASP A 94 6.94 -8.71 -13.63
C ASP A 94 7.51 -9.95 -12.95
N LEU A 95 6.63 -10.77 -12.38
CA LEU A 95 7.00 -11.97 -11.64
C LEU A 95 7.65 -13.03 -12.54
N ALA A 96 7.33 -13.03 -13.83
CA ALA A 96 7.89 -14.00 -14.78
C ALA A 96 9.40 -13.83 -14.97
N LYS A 97 9.94 -12.65 -14.66
CA LYS A 97 11.36 -12.35 -14.79
C LYS A 97 12.20 -12.68 -13.55
N SER A 98 11.58 -13.19 -12.49
CA SER A 98 12.23 -13.32 -11.20
C SER A 98 13.21 -14.49 -11.09
N GLY A 99 13.06 -15.54 -11.91
CA GLY A 99 13.78 -16.79 -11.70
C GLY A 99 13.20 -17.56 -10.51
N ASP A 100 13.92 -18.62 -10.09
CA ASP A 100 13.46 -19.53 -9.03
C ASP A 100 13.80 -19.04 -7.62
N LYS A 101 14.95 -18.37 -7.46
CA LYS A 101 15.43 -17.86 -6.15
C LYS A 101 15.74 -16.38 -6.25
N PRO A 102 14.69 -15.52 -6.36
CA PRO A 102 14.90 -14.09 -6.49
C PRO A 102 15.41 -13.47 -5.20
N LEU A 103 16.29 -12.48 -5.32
CA LEU A 103 16.76 -11.67 -4.22
C LEU A 103 15.94 -10.39 -4.20
N LEU A 104 15.28 -10.10 -3.06
CA LEU A 104 14.47 -8.90 -2.86
C LEU A 104 15.24 -7.93 -1.97
N ILE A 105 15.41 -6.69 -2.46
CA ILE A 105 16.11 -5.65 -1.71
C ILE A 105 15.16 -4.46 -1.57
N GLY A 106 14.93 -4.04 -0.32
CA GLY A 106 14.12 -2.88 -0.03
C GLY A 106 14.73 -2.07 1.09
N GLY A 107 14.61 -0.74 1.01
CA GLY A 107 15.05 0.18 2.04
C GLY A 107 14.04 1.32 2.20
N GLY A 108 13.74 1.73 3.43
CA GLY A 108 12.79 2.79 3.70
C GLY A 108 11.42 2.52 3.07
N ALA A 109 10.95 3.42 2.20
CA ALA A 109 9.66 3.31 1.53
C ALA A 109 9.57 2.15 0.53
N GLY A 110 10.70 1.53 0.17
CA GLY A 110 10.73 0.36 -0.70
C GLY A 110 10.44 -0.97 0.00
N ILE A 111 10.42 -1.01 1.33
CA ILE A 111 10.16 -2.23 2.10
C ILE A 111 8.71 -2.72 1.95
N PRO A 112 7.67 -1.87 2.09
CA PRO A 112 6.28 -2.33 1.97
C PRO A 112 5.97 -3.07 0.66
N PRO A 113 6.35 -2.56 -0.53
CA PRO A 113 6.08 -3.28 -1.77
C PRO A 113 6.83 -4.61 -1.87
N MET A 114 7.95 -4.78 -1.18
CA MET A 114 8.67 -6.06 -1.14
C MET A 114 7.89 -7.15 -0.41
N TYR A 115 7.08 -6.80 0.57
CA TYR A 115 6.23 -7.75 1.28
C TYR A 115 5.24 -8.42 0.32
N ALA A 116 4.48 -7.63 -0.43
CA ALA A 116 3.52 -8.17 -1.40
C ALA A 116 4.22 -8.97 -2.50
N LEU A 117 5.38 -8.51 -2.94
CA LEU A 117 6.18 -9.20 -3.95
C LEU A 117 6.66 -10.56 -3.44
N ALA A 118 7.21 -10.63 -2.23
CA ALA A 118 7.66 -11.89 -1.64
C ALA A 118 6.51 -12.88 -1.48
N LYS A 119 5.35 -12.41 -1.03
CA LYS A 119 4.15 -13.21 -0.85
C LYS A 119 3.67 -13.80 -2.18
N ALA A 120 3.66 -13.00 -3.25
CA ALA A 120 3.26 -13.45 -4.58
C ALA A 120 4.24 -14.48 -5.16
N LEU A 121 5.56 -14.28 -4.94
CA LEU A 121 6.59 -15.23 -5.40
C LEU A 121 6.51 -16.55 -4.66
N LEU A 122 6.26 -16.54 -3.35
CA LEU A 122 6.02 -17.75 -2.57
C LEU A 122 4.81 -18.52 -3.07
N ALA A 123 3.73 -17.81 -3.44
CA ALA A 123 2.53 -18.43 -3.99
C ALA A 123 2.79 -19.12 -5.33
N GLN A 124 3.82 -18.71 -6.07
CA GLN A 124 4.26 -19.37 -7.32
C GLN A 124 5.25 -20.52 -7.07
N GLY A 125 5.54 -20.85 -5.82
CA GLY A 125 6.50 -21.90 -5.48
C GLY A 125 7.95 -21.48 -5.61
N LYS A 126 8.24 -20.19 -5.74
CA LYS A 126 9.61 -19.67 -5.79
C LYS A 126 10.19 -19.48 -4.39
N HIS A 127 11.48 -19.26 -4.29
CA HIS A 127 12.21 -19.14 -3.01
C HIS A 127 12.91 -17.78 -2.93
N PRO A 128 12.14 -16.69 -2.69
CA PRO A 128 12.71 -15.34 -2.57
C PRO A 128 13.62 -15.17 -1.35
#